data_7468d4d95d367a9744165abfe6e83dfe
#
_entry.id   7468d4d95d367a9744165abfe6e83dfe
#
_cell.length_a   1.000
_cell.length_b   1.000
_cell.length_c   1.000
_cell.angle_alpha   90.00
_cell.angle_beta   90.00
_cell.angle_gamma   90.00
#
_symmetry.space_group_name_H-M   'P 1'
#
loop_
_entity.id
_entity.type
_entity.pdbx_description
1 polymer ?
#
loop_
_entity_poly.entity_id
_entity_poly.type
_entity_poly.pdbx_seq_one_letter_code
_entity_poly.pdbx_strand_id
1 'polypeptide(L)'
;MEPARNATNGYFVEPYSAFELDKTHKAGLIVLGALGMLSVTTLLPVIVFISTRLVLNPTILQNQPVILCFNLLVADLFQATSFLASFHWVVEDGIQAPSGWCHVQGALLNLGDLSSGFFVLFIALQTAWTIVRGKSVSPKVFTAIILFIWIVAVVLTIVGPLTFGRSFFVRAGNWVSTVCL
;
A
#
# COMPACT_ATOMS: atom_id res chain seq x y z
N MET A 1 1.50 1.57 25.93
CA MET A 1 1.09 2.88 26.51
C MET A 1 0.46 3.68 25.37
N GLU A 2 -0.79 4.16 25.55
CA GLU A 2 -1.42 5.03 24.55
C GLU A 2 -0.78 6.42 24.64
N PRO A 3 -0.47 7.08 23.50
CA PRO A 3 0.08 8.44 23.50
C PRO A 3 -0.86 9.43 24.19
N ALA A 4 -0.30 10.47 24.81
CA ALA A 4 -1.07 11.53 25.44
C ALA A 4 -1.94 12.24 24.39
N ARG A 5 -3.19 12.57 24.74
CA ARG A 5 -4.12 13.30 23.89
C ARG A 5 -4.24 14.74 24.33
N ASN A 6 -4.38 15.63 23.34
CA ASN A 6 -4.71 17.02 23.63
C ASN A 6 -6.16 17.11 24.10
N ALA A 7 -6.40 17.74 25.26
CA ALA A 7 -7.70 17.85 25.90
C ALA A 7 -8.72 18.66 25.08
N THR A 8 -8.27 19.53 24.18
CA THR A 8 -9.12 20.43 23.40
C THR A 8 -9.64 19.82 22.09
N ASN A 9 -8.85 18.99 21.41
CA ASN A 9 -9.17 18.46 20.08
C ASN A 9 -9.18 16.93 19.98
N GLY A 10 -8.76 16.22 21.04
CA GLY A 10 -8.78 14.76 21.11
C GLY A 10 -7.70 14.04 20.28
N TYR A 11 -6.86 14.78 19.54
CA TYR A 11 -5.75 14.23 18.78
C TYR A 11 -4.53 13.97 19.68
N PHE A 12 -3.62 13.11 19.23
CA PHE A 12 -2.38 12.87 19.94
C PHE A 12 -1.48 14.10 19.92
N VAL A 13 -0.69 14.26 20.98
CA VAL A 13 0.31 15.32 21.07
C VAL A 13 1.53 14.98 20.22
N GLU A 14 2.33 15.96 19.84
CA GLU A 14 3.62 15.73 19.17
C GLU A 14 4.48 14.71 19.94
N PRO A 15 5.20 13.82 19.29
CA PRO A 15 5.48 13.73 17.83
C PRO A 15 4.45 12.95 17.01
N TYR A 16 3.38 12.44 17.60
CA TYR A 16 2.40 11.55 16.97
C TYR A 16 1.40 12.27 16.04
N SER A 17 1.26 13.58 16.21
CA SER A 17 0.54 14.48 15.30
C SER A 17 1.43 15.66 14.95
N ALA A 18 1.14 16.34 13.83
CA ALA A 18 1.76 17.60 13.45
C ALA A 18 0.64 18.61 13.20
N PHE A 19 0.56 19.66 14.00
CA PHE A 19 -0.48 20.68 13.87
C PHE A 19 -0.09 21.79 12.88
N GLU A 20 1.20 21.94 12.61
CA GLU A 20 1.75 22.81 11.57
C GLU A 20 2.83 22.06 10.79
N LEU A 21 2.73 22.07 9.46
CA LEU A 21 3.71 21.44 8.60
C LEU A 21 4.79 22.45 8.19
N ASP A 22 6.04 22.14 8.52
CA ASP A 22 7.17 22.89 7.98
C ASP A 22 7.16 22.86 6.44
N LYS A 23 7.69 23.92 5.82
CA LYS A 23 7.75 24.10 4.35
C LYS A 23 8.37 22.90 3.65
N THR A 24 9.40 22.29 4.25
CA THR A 24 10.09 21.10 3.71
C THR A 24 9.17 19.88 3.69
N HIS A 25 8.44 19.62 4.78
CA HIS A 25 7.49 18.51 4.86
C HIS A 25 6.29 18.71 3.93
N LYS A 26 5.79 19.95 3.84
CA LYS A 26 4.71 20.30 2.92
C LYS A 26 5.09 20.08 1.46
N ALA A 27 6.30 20.49 1.07
CA ALA A 27 6.85 20.23 -0.26
C ALA A 27 6.98 18.72 -0.53
N GLY A 28 7.47 17.95 0.45
CA GLY A 28 7.56 16.48 0.37
C GLY A 28 6.21 15.80 0.16
N LEU A 29 5.17 16.22 0.89
CA LEU A 29 3.80 15.70 0.75
C LEU A 29 3.20 16.02 -0.63
N ILE A 30 3.47 17.22 -1.17
CA ILE A 30 3.04 17.60 -2.53
C ILE A 30 3.71 16.71 -3.57
N VAL A 31 5.02 16.47 -3.45
CA VAL A 31 5.76 15.60 -4.37
C VAL A 31 5.22 14.16 -4.30
N LEU A 32 5.03 13.61 -3.08
CA LEU A 32 4.45 12.26 -2.89
C LEU A 32 3.05 12.16 -3.48
N GLY A 33 2.19 13.14 -3.22
CA GLY A 33 0.85 13.17 -3.78
C GLY A 33 0.84 13.25 -5.31
N ALA A 34 1.74 14.07 -5.90
CA ALA A 34 1.89 14.19 -7.35
C ALA A 34 2.38 12.88 -7.98
N LEU A 35 3.37 12.21 -7.37
CA LEU A 35 3.84 10.89 -7.80
C LEU A 35 2.75 9.82 -7.65
N GLY A 36 1.99 9.85 -6.55
CA GLY A 36 0.83 9.00 -6.35
C GLY A 36 -0.23 9.19 -7.44
N MET A 37 -0.55 10.45 -7.79
CA MET A 37 -1.49 10.76 -8.87
C MET A 37 -0.99 10.27 -10.23
N LEU A 38 0.27 10.46 -10.55
CA LEU A 38 0.88 9.95 -11.77
C LEU A 38 0.82 8.42 -11.83
N SER A 39 1.13 7.75 -10.72
CA SER A 39 1.06 6.29 -10.63
C SER A 39 -0.37 5.78 -10.80
N VAL A 40 -1.36 6.36 -10.12
CA VAL A 40 -2.77 5.95 -10.26
C VAL A 40 -3.26 6.15 -11.69
N THR A 41 -2.96 7.29 -12.33
CA THR A 41 -3.39 7.58 -13.71
C THR A 41 -2.76 6.65 -14.75
N THR A 42 -1.58 6.13 -14.49
CA THR A 42 -0.91 5.14 -15.38
C THR A 42 -1.33 3.70 -15.06
N LEU A 43 -1.49 3.33 -13.79
CA LEU A 43 -1.83 1.97 -13.38
C LEU A 43 -3.28 1.60 -13.71
N LEU A 44 -4.24 2.52 -13.50
CA LEU A 44 -5.66 2.22 -13.74
C LEU A 44 -5.96 1.77 -15.18
N PRO A 45 -5.54 2.48 -16.25
CA PRO A 45 -5.76 2.02 -17.62
C PRO A 45 -5.13 0.65 -17.90
N VAL A 46 -3.93 0.39 -17.37
CA VAL A 46 -3.23 -0.88 -17.55
C VAL A 46 -3.99 -2.02 -16.86
N ILE A 47 -4.42 -1.82 -15.61
CA ILE A 47 -5.21 -2.80 -14.85
C ILE A 47 -6.54 -3.08 -15.57
N VAL A 48 -7.26 -2.06 -16.03
CA VAL A 48 -8.51 -2.22 -16.79
C VAL A 48 -8.25 -2.97 -18.09
N PHE A 49 -7.20 -2.63 -18.84
CA PHE A 49 -6.85 -3.33 -20.05
C PHE A 49 -6.55 -4.81 -19.82
N ILE A 50 -5.72 -5.13 -18.82
CA ILE A 50 -5.39 -6.53 -18.48
C ILE A 50 -6.66 -7.26 -18.02
N SER A 51 -7.46 -6.66 -17.14
CA SER A 51 -8.73 -7.24 -16.66
C SER A 51 -9.67 -7.59 -17.80
N THR A 52 -9.87 -6.68 -18.74
CA THR A 52 -10.73 -6.94 -19.92
C THR A 52 -10.17 -8.07 -20.78
N ARG A 53 -8.84 -8.12 -20.95
CA ARG A 53 -8.20 -9.22 -21.70
C ARG A 53 -8.34 -10.56 -20.99
N LEU A 54 -8.22 -10.61 -19.66
CA LEU A 54 -8.41 -11.82 -18.86
C LEU A 54 -9.84 -12.36 -18.97
N VAL A 55 -10.84 -11.48 -19.00
CA VAL A 55 -12.26 -11.86 -19.15
C VAL A 55 -12.56 -12.36 -20.56
N LEU A 56 -12.03 -11.66 -21.59
CA LEU A 56 -12.31 -12.00 -22.99
C LEU A 56 -11.53 -13.22 -23.49
N ASN A 57 -10.36 -13.48 -22.95
CA ASN A 57 -9.45 -14.57 -23.39
C ASN A 57 -8.97 -15.41 -22.19
N PRO A 58 -9.74 -16.41 -21.74
CA PRO A 58 -9.38 -17.23 -20.59
C PRO A 58 -8.07 -18.02 -20.75
N THR A 59 -7.55 -18.16 -21.97
CA THR A 59 -6.22 -18.75 -22.21
C THR A 59 -5.08 -17.94 -21.60
N ILE A 60 -5.26 -16.62 -21.42
CA ILE A 60 -4.28 -15.75 -20.76
C ILE A 60 -4.13 -16.10 -19.28
N LEU A 61 -5.19 -16.65 -18.64
CA LEU A 61 -5.15 -17.14 -17.26
C LEU A 61 -4.16 -18.31 -17.06
N GLN A 62 -3.72 -18.95 -18.13
CA GLN A 62 -2.69 -19.99 -18.07
C GLN A 62 -1.27 -19.39 -18.04
N ASN A 63 -1.13 -18.10 -18.38
CA ASN A 63 0.15 -17.40 -18.39
C ASN A 63 0.46 -16.86 -16.99
N GLN A 64 1.17 -17.67 -16.18
CA GLN A 64 1.50 -17.36 -14.79
C GLN A 64 2.21 -16.01 -14.60
N PRO A 65 3.24 -15.62 -15.40
CA PRO A 65 3.85 -14.30 -15.30
C PRO A 65 2.87 -13.13 -15.44
N VAL A 66 1.90 -13.23 -16.37
CA VAL A 66 0.90 -12.17 -16.57
C VAL A 66 0.02 -12.01 -15.33
N ILE A 67 -0.39 -13.12 -14.72
CA ILE A 67 -1.21 -13.10 -13.49
C ILE A 67 -0.42 -12.51 -12.32
N LEU A 68 0.86 -12.83 -12.19
CA LEU A 68 1.69 -12.24 -11.12
C LEU A 68 1.90 -10.73 -11.32
N CYS A 69 2.22 -10.29 -12.54
CA CYS A 69 2.33 -8.88 -12.86
C CYS A 69 1.01 -8.14 -12.59
N PHE A 70 -0.13 -8.75 -12.92
CA PHE A 70 -1.44 -8.17 -12.63
C PHE A 70 -1.68 -7.98 -11.13
N ASN A 71 -1.38 -9.00 -10.31
CA ASN A 71 -1.50 -8.89 -8.85
C ASN A 71 -0.52 -7.84 -8.26
N LEU A 72 0.69 -7.76 -8.78
CA LEU A 72 1.67 -6.74 -8.40
C LEU A 72 1.13 -5.32 -8.71
N LEU A 73 0.58 -5.10 -9.91
CA LEU A 73 -0.01 -3.81 -10.28
C LEU A 73 -1.19 -3.42 -9.38
N VAL A 74 -2.00 -4.40 -8.95
CA VAL A 74 -3.08 -4.16 -7.98
C VAL A 74 -2.51 -3.76 -6.62
N ALA A 75 -1.45 -4.41 -6.15
CA ALA A 75 -0.76 -4.04 -4.91
C ALA A 75 -0.18 -2.61 -4.98
N ASP A 76 0.49 -2.28 -6.09
CA ASP A 76 1.05 -0.95 -6.33
C ASP A 76 -0.04 0.14 -6.42
N LEU A 77 -1.26 -0.22 -6.88
CA LEU A 77 -2.39 0.70 -6.88
C LEU A 77 -2.84 1.07 -5.46
N PHE A 78 -2.85 0.13 -4.51
CA PHE A 78 -3.12 0.45 -3.10
C PHE A 78 -2.09 1.42 -2.54
N GLN A 79 -0.81 1.18 -2.78
CA GLN A 79 0.29 2.05 -2.36
C GLN A 79 0.18 3.44 -2.99
N ALA A 80 -0.05 3.51 -4.30
CA ALA A 80 -0.20 4.78 -5.03
C ALA A 80 -1.41 5.60 -4.53
N THR A 81 -2.53 4.92 -4.18
CA THR A 81 -3.71 5.56 -3.60
C THR A 81 -3.42 6.13 -2.20
N SER A 82 -2.60 5.45 -1.40
CA SER A 82 -2.13 5.96 -0.11
C SER A 82 -1.30 7.25 -0.28
N PHE A 83 -0.39 7.28 -1.26
CA PHE A 83 0.39 8.50 -1.54
C PHE A 83 -0.49 9.65 -2.06
N LEU A 84 -1.50 9.35 -2.87
CA LEU A 84 -2.48 10.35 -3.32
C LEU A 84 -3.21 11.00 -2.13
N ALA A 85 -3.50 10.25 -1.08
CA ALA A 85 -4.12 10.77 0.13
C ALA A 85 -3.26 11.81 0.87
N SER A 86 -1.96 11.94 0.54
CA SER A 86 -1.08 12.98 1.11
C SER A 86 -1.53 14.40 0.78
N PHE A 87 -2.28 14.61 -0.30
CA PHE A 87 -2.86 15.93 -0.60
C PHE A 87 -3.84 16.41 0.48
N HIS A 88 -4.54 15.49 1.16
CA HIS A 88 -5.42 15.86 2.27
C HIS A 88 -4.65 16.60 3.38
N TRP A 89 -3.46 16.11 3.75
CA TRP A 89 -2.62 16.73 4.78
C TRP A 89 -2.05 18.07 4.36
N VAL A 90 -1.83 18.28 3.07
CA VAL A 90 -1.39 19.57 2.53
C VAL A 90 -2.50 20.62 2.68
N VAL A 91 -3.76 20.23 2.46
CA VAL A 91 -4.93 21.10 2.59
C VAL A 91 -5.23 21.43 4.05
N GLU A 92 -5.15 20.43 4.94
CA GLU A 92 -5.37 20.60 6.38
C GLU A 92 -4.21 21.29 7.11
N ASP A 93 -3.07 21.50 6.43
CA ASP A 93 -1.81 22.06 6.97
C ASP A 93 -1.31 21.32 8.22
N GLY A 94 -1.62 20.06 8.35
CA GLY A 94 -1.24 19.25 9.50
C GLY A 94 -1.63 17.79 9.37
N ILE A 95 -0.94 16.91 10.09
CA ILE A 95 -1.26 15.49 10.20
C ILE A 95 -1.88 15.24 11.57
N GLN A 96 -3.14 14.89 11.58
CA GLN A 96 -3.94 14.68 12.78
C GLN A 96 -4.14 13.18 13.03
N ALA A 97 -3.51 12.65 14.08
CA ALA A 97 -3.70 11.29 14.56
C ALA A 97 -4.33 11.30 15.98
N PRO A 98 -5.24 10.38 16.30
CA PRO A 98 -5.88 9.40 15.42
C PRO A 98 -6.99 10.02 14.58
N SER A 99 -6.97 9.80 13.26
CA SER A 99 -8.06 10.19 12.37
C SER A 99 -8.41 9.07 11.41
N GLY A 100 -9.63 9.09 10.88
CA GLY A 100 -10.06 8.09 9.88
C GLY A 100 -9.17 8.09 8.64
N TRP A 101 -8.75 9.26 8.18
CA TRP A 101 -7.84 9.41 7.04
C TRP A 101 -6.47 8.80 7.31
N CYS A 102 -5.91 9.00 8.51
CA CYS A 102 -4.65 8.41 8.92
C CYS A 102 -4.73 6.87 8.91
N HIS A 103 -5.82 6.30 9.46
CA HIS A 103 -6.03 4.85 9.44
C HIS A 103 -6.17 4.29 8.02
N VAL A 104 -6.94 4.94 7.14
CA VAL A 104 -7.11 4.50 5.75
C VAL A 104 -5.80 4.60 4.98
N GLN A 105 -5.08 5.72 5.09
CA GLN A 105 -3.79 5.92 4.43
C GLN A 105 -2.77 4.88 4.87
N GLY A 106 -2.59 4.70 6.18
CA GLY A 106 -1.64 3.73 6.73
C GLY A 106 -2.00 2.29 6.36
N ALA A 107 -3.29 1.92 6.39
CA ALA A 107 -3.75 0.59 5.99
C ALA A 107 -3.50 0.30 4.50
N LEU A 108 -3.80 1.26 3.61
CA LEU A 108 -3.55 1.13 2.17
C LEU A 108 -2.05 1.02 1.86
N LEU A 109 -1.22 1.83 2.52
CA LEU A 109 0.22 1.79 2.35
C LEU A 109 0.79 0.45 2.82
N ASN A 110 0.42 0.01 4.01
CA ASN A 110 0.90 -1.24 4.60
C ASN A 110 0.46 -2.46 3.76
N LEU A 111 -0.81 -2.49 3.32
CA LEU A 111 -1.33 -3.54 2.45
C LEU A 111 -0.59 -3.56 1.09
N GLY A 112 -0.36 -2.39 0.49
CA GLY A 112 0.36 -2.27 -0.78
C GLY A 112 1.81 -2.73 -0.66
N ASP A 113 2.56 -2.23 0.32
CA ASP A 113 3.98 -2.57 0.53
C ASP A 113 4.18 -4.06 0.82
N LEU A 114 3.38 -4.63 1.73
CA LEU A 114 3.49 -6.05 2.07
C LEU A 114 3.17 -6.94 0.87
N SER A 115 2.05 -6.68 0.18
CA SER A 115 1.64 -7.52 -0.95
C SER A 115 2.60 -7.37 -2.13
N SER A 116 3.04 -6.15 -2.49
CA SER A 116 4.00 -5.95 -3.58
C SER A 116 5.34 -6.62 -3.29
N GLY A 117 5.85 -6.49 -2.06
CA GLY A 117 7.08 -7.17 -1.63
C GLY A 117 6.99 -8.69 -1.76
N PHE A 118 5.89 -9.31 -1.33
CA PHE A 118 5.68 -10.76 -1.48
C PHE A 118 5.51 -11.18 -2.94
N PHE A 119 4.82 -10.39 -3.78
CA PHE A 119 4.69 -10.70 -5.20
C PHE A 119 6.03 -10.60 -5.93
N VAL A 120 6.85 -9.57 -5.66
CA VAL A 120 8.20 -9.45 -6.22
C VAL A 120 9.07 -10.65 -5.83
N LEU A 121 9.04 -11.05 -4.55
CA LEU A 121 9.74 -12.25 -4.08
C LEU A 121 9.25 -13.49 -4.80
N PHE A 122 7.94 -13.68 -4.95
CA PHE A 122 7.38 -14.84 -5.62
C PHE A 122 7.70 -14.87 -7.12
N ILE A 123 7.70 -13.73 -7.81
CA ILE A 123 8.15 -13.60 -9.21
C ILE A 123 9.59 -14.06 -9.34
N ALA A 124 10.48 -13.60 -8.46
CA ALA A 124 11.89 -14.00 -8.47
C ALA A 124 12.06 -15.51 -8.24
N LEU A 125 11.38 -16.09 -7.24
CA LEU A 125 11.44 -17.52 -6.94
C LEU A 125 10.87 -18.37 -8.08
N GLN A 126 9.74 -17.97 -8.66
CA GLN A 126 9.14 -18.69 -9.80
C GLN A 126 10.04 -18.65 -11.03
N THR A 127 10.64 -17.50 -11.32
CA THR A 127 11.58 -17.35 -12.43
C THR A 127 12.78 -18.27 -12.24
N ALA A 128 13.41 -18.25 -11.06
CA ALA A 128 14.50 -19.14 -10.72
C ALA A 128 14.11 -20.62 -10.84
N TRP A 129 12.93 -20.99 -10.32
CA TRP A 129 12.41 -22.36 -10.43
C TRP A 129 12.24 -22.81 -11.88
N THR A 130 11.65 -21.94 -12.71
CA THR A 130 11.39 -22.25 -14.13
C THR A 130 12.71 -22.43 -14.90
N ILE A 131 13.73 -21.61 -14.60
CA ILE A 131 15.07 -21.73 -15.22
C ILE A 131 15.74 -23.02 -14.80
N VAL A 132 15.75 -23.37 -13.52
CA VAL A 132 16.45 -24.53 -12.98
C VAL A 132 15.77 -25.86 -13.34
N ARG A 133 14.43 -25.87 -13.26
CA ARG A 133 13.65 -27.12 -13.46
C ARG A 133 13.09 -27.28 -14.86
N GLY A 134 13.10 -26.23 -15.69
CA GLY A 134 12.49 -26.23 -17.03
C GLY A 134 10.97 -26.44 -17.04
N LYS A 135 10.31 -26.31 -15.90
CA LYS A 135 8.85 -26.54 -15.75
C LYS A 135 8.22 -25.43 -14.93
N SER A 136 7.05 -24.99 -15.35
CA SER A 136 6.21 -24.06 -14.57
C SER A 136 5.65 -24.73 -13.31
N VAL A 137 5.27 -23.90 -12.32
CA VAL A 137 4.57 -24.34 -11.11
C VAL A 137 3.19 -24.88 -11.50
N SER A 138 2.67 -25.90 -10.80
CA SER A 138 1.33 -26.42 -11.10
C SER A 138 0.26 -25.33 -10.84
N PRO A 139 -0.79 -25.23 -11.66
CA PRO A 139 -1.80 -24.15 -11.54
C PRO A 139 -2.45 -24.07 -10.17
N LYS A 140 -2.70 -25.21 -9.53
CA LYS A 140 -3.34 -25.26 -8.18
C LYS A 140 -2.42 -24.66 -7.12
N VAL A 141 -1.13 -25.01 -7.12
CA VAL A 141 -0.14 -24.48 -6.18
C VAL A 141 0.08 -23.00 -6.44
N PHE A 142 0.15 -22.59 -7.70
CA PHE A 142 0.29 -21.19 -8.10
C PHE A 142 -0.85 -20.33 -7.55
N THR A 143 -2.12 -20.72 -7.76
CA THR A 143 -3.28 -20.00 -7.23
C THR A 143 -3.28 -20.00 -5.69
N ALA A 144 -2.94 -21.11 -5.06
CA ALA A 144 -2.86 -21.19 -3.60
C ALA A 144 -1.84 -20.20 -3.02
N ILE A 145 -0.68 -20.02 -3.68
CA ILE A 145 0.33 -19.05 -3.24
C ILE A 145 -0.18 -17.61 -3.38
N ILE A 146 -0.84 -17.27 -4.49
CA ILE A 146 -1.42 -15.91 -4.66
C ILE A 146 -2.43 -15.62 -3.55
N LEU A 147 -3.36 -16.55 -3.29
CA LEU A 147 -4.34 -16.39 -2.21
C LEU A 147 -3.66 -16.26 -0.84
N PHE A 148 -2.63 -17.07 -0.58
CA PHE A 148 -1.86 -17.01 0.65
C PHE A 148 -1.18 -15.65 0.83
N ILE A 149 -0.56 -15.09 -0.22
CA ILE A 149 0.05 -13.74 -0.18
C ILE A 149 -0.98 -12.70 0.23
N TRP A 150 -2.16 -12.68 -0.41
CA TRP A 150 -3.22 -11.72 -0.07
C TRP A 150 -3.74 -11.89 1.36
N ILE A 151 -3.96 -13.13 1.81
CA ILE A 151 -4.40 -13.41 3.18
C ILE A 151 -3.37 -12.92 4.18
N VAL A 152 -2.08 -13.23 3.98
CA VAL A 152 -1.01 -12.79 4.88
C VAL A 152 -0.90 -11.26 4.91
N ALA A 153 -0.94 -10.59 3.76
CA ALA A 153 -0.88 -9.13 3.69
C ALA A 153 -2.06 -8.48 4.43
N VAL A 154 -3.28 -8.98 4.24
CA VAL A 154 -4.48 -8.48 4.95
C VAL A 154 -4.40 -8.74 6.45
N VAL A 155 -4.02 -9.95 6.86
CA VAL A 155 -3.88 -10.31 8.29
C VAL A 155 -2.85 -9.41 8.97
N LEU A 156 -1.67 -9.22 8.37
CA LEU A 156 -0.62 -8.36 8.93
C LEU A 156 -1.06 -6.89 9.00
N THR A 157 -1.80 -6.40 8.00
CA THR A 157 -2.34 -5.04 8.01
C THR A 157 -3.38 -4.84 9.11
N ILE A 158 -4.17 -5.86 9.45
CA ILE A 158 -5.25 -5.77 10.45
C ILE A 158 -4.75 -6.05 11.87
N VAL A 159 -3.79 -6.97 12.04
CA VAL A 159 -3.28 -7.36 13.38
C VAL A 159 -2.69 -6.18 14.13
N GLY A 160 -1.97 -5.28 13.45
CA GLY A 160 -1.39 -4.08 14.06
C GLY A 160 -2.45 -3.20 14.76
N PRO A 161 -3.45 -2.69 14.03
CA PRO A 161 -4.53 -1.90 14.62
C PRO A 161 -5.36 -2.64 15.67
N LEU A 162 -5.54 -3.98 15.55
CA LEU A 162 -6.27 -4.77 16.54
C LEU A 162 -5.50 -4.90 17.87
N THR A 163 -4.18 -5.02 17.82
CA THR A 163 -3.33 -5.19 19.01
C THR A 163 -3.00 -3.87 19.70
N PHE A 164 -2.72 -2.84 18.93
CA PHE A 164 -2.27 -1.53 19.42
C PHE A 164 -3.36 -0.44 19.37
N GLY A 165 -4.55 -0.78 18.85
CA GLY A 165 -5.68 0.12 18.77
C GLY A 165 -5.39 1.36 17.91
N ARG A 166 -5.93 2.51 18.35
CA ARG A 166 -5.83 3.79 17.61
C ARG A 166 -4.43 4.38 17.56
N SER A 167 -3.47 3.85 18.31
CA SER A 167 -2.08 4.30 18.35
C SER A 167 -1.17 3.57 17.35
N PHE A 168 -1.69 2.66 16.53
CA PHE A 168 -0.89 1.93 15.57
C PHE A 168 -0.53 2.79 14.34
N PHE A 169 -1.52 3.42 13.73
CA PHE A 169 -1.28 4.37 12.64
C PHE A 169 -1.17 5.78 13.20
N VAL A 170 0.03 6.27 13.27
CA VAL A 170 0.38 7.61 13.75
C VAL A 170 1.30 8.29 12.73
N ARG A 171 1.56 9.57 12.95
CA ARG A 171 2.54 10.28 12.13
C ARG A 171 3.89 9.57 12.18
N ALA A 172 4.38 9.11 11.03
CA ALA A 172 5.76 8.73 10.84
C ALA A 172 6.47 9.84 10.04
N GLY A 173 7.46 10.44 10.63
CA GLY A 173 8.22 11.52 10.02
C GLY A 173 9.49 10.99 9.37
N ASN A 174 9.57 11.13 8.05
CA ASN A 174 10.84 11.11 7.35
C ASN A 174 11.36 12.53 7.25
N TRP A 175 12.68 12.70 7.10
CA TRP A 175 13.31 14.02 7.00
C TRP A 175 12.84 14.87 5.80
N VAL A 176 12.09 14.30 4.85
CA VAL A 176 11.52 14.97 3.67
C VAL A 176 9.99 15.00 3.69
N SER A 177 9.33 13.97 4.24
CA SER A 177 7.87 13.88 4.26
C SER A 177 7.34 13.20 5.52
N THR A 178 6.08 13.45 5.83
CA THR A 178 5.37 12.82 6.94
C THR A 178 4.10 12.17 6.39
N VAL A 179 3.89 10.91 6.74
CA VAL A 179 2.68 10.13 6.38
C VAL A 179 2.21 9.36 7.59
N CYS A 180 0.96 8.91 7.59
CA CYS A 180 0.48 7.99 8.61
C CYS A 180 0.95 6.56 8.27
N LEU A 181 1.73 5.99 9.16
CA LEU A 181 2.24 4.62 9.10
C LEU A 181 1.91 3.87 10.37
#